data_a443ed318fc73638242d7efb5c38cc1b
#
_entry.id   a443ed318fc73638242d7efb5c38cc1b
#
_cell.length_a   1.000
_cell.length_b   1.000
_cell.length_c   1.000
_cell.angle_alpha   90.00
_cell.angle_beta   90.00
_cell.angle_gamma   90.00
#
_symmetry.space_group_name_H-M   'P 1'
#
loop_
_entity.id
_entity.type
_entity.pdbx_description
1 polymer ?
#
loop_
_entity_poly.entity_id
_entity_poly.type
_entity_poly.pdbx_seq_one_letter_code
_entity_poly.pdbx_strand_id
1 'polypeptide(L)'
;MSPPALNVCRPASHVVVFAPWHGFQTINGRAFVGNTPVFEARVGETVQWDVLAMGDEFHTFHVHGHRWRNVDGRDEDTRTIGPAESFRIRWRERDPGTWLYHCHVETHMEQGMIGIYRVAR
;
A
#
# COMPACT_ATOMS: atom_id res chain seq x y z
N MET A 1 26.02 -10.54 18.20
CA MET A 1 26.14 -9.11 17.87
C MET A 1 25.49 -8.84 16.52
N SER A 2 24.52 -8.01 16.47
CA SER A 2 23.87 -7.72 15.21
C SER A 2 24.67 -6.69 14.42
N PRO A 3 24.69 -6.80 13.08
CA PRO A 3 25.30 -5.81 12.23
C PRO A 3 24.32 -4.66 11.97
N PRO A 4 24.35 -3.60 12.78
CA PRO A 4 23.34 -2.55 12.68
C PRO A 4 23.31 -1.85 11.32
N ALA A 5 24.43 -1.81 10.64
CA ALA A 5 24.49 -1.17 9.32
C ALA A 5 23.59 -1.83 8.29
N LEU A 6 23.40 -3.16 8.36
CA LEU A 6 22.54 -3.89 7.44
C LEU A 6 21.07 -3.56 7.67
N ASN A 7 20.68 -3.25 8.90
CA ASN A 7 19.29 -2.94 9.23
C ASN A 7 18.93 -1.50 8.86
N VAL A 8 19.88 -0.59 8.94
CA VAL A 8 19.66 0.83 8.67
C VAL A 8 19.26 1.08 7.22
N CYS A 9 19.76 0.25 6.28
CA CYS A 9 19.51 0.43 4.86
C CYS A 9 18.26 -0.28 4.35
N ARG A 10 17.57 -1.03 5.20
CA ARG A 10 16.36 -1.74 4.79
C ARG A 10 15.16 -0.82 4.81
N PRO A 11 14.37 -0.77 3.72
CA PRO A 11 13.11 -0.06 3.75
C PRO A 11 12.10 -0.80 4.61
N ALA A 12 11.18 -0.08 5.21
CA ALA A 12 9.99 -0.66 5.81
C ALA A 12 9.12 -1.18 4.67
N SER A 13 8.92 -2.49 4.61
CA SER A 13 8.23 -3.15 3.50
C SER A 13 6.77 -3.43 3.82
N HIS A 14 5.89 -3.03 2.90
CA HIS A 14 4.46 -3.26 2.97
C HIS A 14 4.03 -4.00 1.72
N VAL A 15 3.46 -5.19 1.91
CA VAL A 15 2.99 -6.01 0.79
C VAL A 15 1.47 -5.95 0.76
N VAL A 16 0.92 -5.57 -0.38
CA VAL A 16 -0.52 -5.45 -0.60
C VAL A 16 -0.92 -6.36 -1.75
N VAL A 17 -1.82 -7.30 -1.47
CA VAL A 17 -2.42 -8.15 -2.48
C VAL A 17 -3.90 -7.82 -2.55
N PHE A 18 -4.33 -7.21 -3.65
CA PHE A 18 -5.73 -6.95 -3.92
C PHE A 18 -6.35 -8.20 -4.55
N ALA A 19 -7.42 -8.71 -3.97
CA ALA A 19 -8.09 -9.89 -4.50
C ALA A 19 -9.57 -9.93 -4.12
N PRO A 20 -10.45 -10.38 -5.02
CA PRO A 20 -11.85 -10.60 -4.68
C PRO A 20 -12.02 -11.88 -3.87
N TRP A 21 -13.06 -11.92 -3.05
CA TRP A 21 -13.43 -13.12 -2.31
C TRP A 21 -14.92 -13.09 -1.95
N HIS A 22 -15.71 -13.93 -2.59
CA HIS A 22 -17.14 -14.13 -2.27
C HIS A 22 -17.94 -12.81 -2.10
N GLY A 23 -17.83 -11.91 -3.06
CA GLY A 23 -18.53 -10.62 -3.02
C GLY A 23 -17.81 -9.53 -2.23
N PHE A 24 -16.73 -9.85 -1.55
CA PHE A 24 -15.86 -8.89 -0.92
C PHE A 24 -14.67 -8.55 -1.82
N GLN A 25 -14.09 -7.40 -1.61
CA GLN A 25 -12.81 -7.03 -2.20
C GLN A 25 -11.80 -6.91 -1.07
N THR A 26 -10.73 -7.71 -1.14
CA THR A 26 -9.84 -7.89 0.02
C THR A 26 -8.45 -7.31 -0.20
N ILE A 27 -7.81 -7.01 0.92
CA ILE A 27 -6.38 -6.73 1.00
C ILE A 27 -5.77 -7.83 1.85
N ASN A 28 -4.87 -8.61 1.25
CA ASN A 28 -4.23 -9.74 1.91
C ASN A 28 -5.25 -10.73 2.52
N GLY A 29 -6.34 -10.94 1.81
CA GLY A 29 -7.40 -11.87 2.23
C GLY A 29 -8.38 -11.32 3.26
N ARG A 30 -8.30 -10.04 3.59
CA ARG A 30 -9.17 -9.41 4.59
C ARG A 30 -9.91 -8.22 4.01
N ALA A 31 -11.07 -7.91 4.55
CA ALA A 31 -11.92 -6.81 4.09
C ALA A 31 -12.29 -5.89 5.25
N PHE A 32 -12.37 -4.61 4.94
CA PHE A 32 -12.79 -3.50 5.81
C PHE A 32 -11.77 -3.06 6.86
N VAL A 33 -11.78 -1.77 7.12
CA VAL A 33 -10.97 -1.16 8.18
C VAL A 33 -11.26 -1.83 9.52
N GLY A 34 -10.19 -2.13 10.26
CA GLY A 34 -10.29 -2.89 11.49
C GLY A 34 -9.99 -4.37 11.29
N ASN A 35 -10.02 -4.85 10.04
CA ASN A 35 -9.68 -6.23 9.70
C ASN A 35 -8.53 -6.31 8.70
N THR A 36 -8.48 -5.38 7.73
CA THR A 36 -7.37 -5.27 6.78
C THR A 36 -6.06 -4.97 7.50
N PRO A 37 -4.91 -5.30 6.89
CA PRO A 37 -3.61 -5.02 7.53
C PRO A 37 -3.43 -3.55 7.87
N VAL A 38 -2.93 -3.30 9.06
CA VAL A 38 -2.46 -1.98 9.47
C VAL A 38 -0.96 -1.97 9.21
N PHE A 39 -0.52 -1.09 8.32
CA PHE A 39 0.90 -0.90 8.06
C PHE A 39 1.42 0.26 8.89
N GLU A 40 2.68 0.19 9.29
CA GLU A 40 3.30 1.18 10.16
C GLU A 40 4.66 1.59 9.64
N ALA A 41 5.01 2.85 9.88
CA ALA A 41 6.33 3.40 9.59
C ALA A 41 6.63 4.55 10.54
N ARG A 42 7.86 5.04 10.50
CA ARG A 42 8.28 6.23 11.24
C ARG A 42 8.74 7.31 10.27
N VAL A 43 8.55 8.54 10.65
CA VAL A 43 9.13 9.67 9.92
C VAL A 43 10.64 9.44 9.78
N GLY A 44 11.15 9.61 8.57
CA GLY A 44 12.56 9.41 8.25
C GLY A 44 12.89 8.05 7.66
N GLU A 45 12.01 7.07 7.81
CA GLU A 45 12.21 5.77 7.19
C GLU A 45 11.97 5.80 5.69
N THR A 46 12.69 4.97 4.96
CA THR A 46 12.33 4.65 3.58
C THR A 46 11.28 3.55 3.64
N VAL A 47 10.12 3.81 3.08
CA VAL A 47 9.05 2.82 3.00
C VAL A 47 8.98 2.27 1.58
N GLN A 48 8.64 1.00 1.48
CA GLN A 48 8.46 0.30 0.22
C GLN A 48 7.10 -0.37 0.21
N TRP A 49 6.38 -0.17 -0.87
CA TRP A 49 5.12 -0.85 -1.11
C TRP A 49 5.29 -1.76 -2.32
N ASP A 50 4.92 -3.02 -2.13
CA ASP A 50 4.83 -4.01 -3.21
C ASP A 50 3.38 -4.37 -3.34
N VAL A 51 2.80 -4.08 -4.49
CA VAL A 51 1.36 -4.22 -4.72
C VAL A 51 1.12 -5.16 -5.89
N LEU A 52 0.24 -6.14 -5.68
CA LEU A 52 -0.15 -7.14 -6.66
C LEU A 52 -1.65 -7.14 -6.80
N ALA A 53 -2.15 -7.15 -8.02
CA ALA A 53 -3.57 -7.30 -8.32
C ALA A 53 -3.87 -8.75 -8.72
N MET A 54 -4.81 -9.37 -8.04
CA MET A 54 -5.29 -10.72 -8.35
C MET A 54 -6.76 -10.66 -8.75
N GLY A 55 -7.21 -11.70 -9.45
CA GLY A 55 -8.57 -11.75 -9.95
C GLY A 55 -8.64 -11.27 -11.39
N ASP A 56 -9.85 -10.96 -11.85
CA ASP A 56 -10.12 -10.62 -13.25
C ASP A 56 -10.48 -9.15 -13.46
N GLU A 57 -10.35 -8.34 -12.43
CA GLU A 57 -10.62 -6.90 -12.50
C GLU A 57 -9.34 -6.09 -12.28
N PHE A 58 -9.34 -4.85 -12.75
CA PHE A 58 -8.25 -3.94 -12.44
C PHE A 58 -8.45 -3.33 -11.06
N HIS A 59 -7.35 -2.83 -10.49
CA HIS A 59 -7.34 -2.14 -9.20
C HIS A 59 -6.52 -0.87 -9.29
N THR A 60 -6.75 0.05 -8.37
CA THR A 60 -6.01 1.31 -8.32
C THR A 60 -5.52 1.56 -6.90
N PHE A 61 -4.21 1.58 -6.72
CA PHE A 61 -3.62 1.77 -5.39
C PHE A 61 -3.47 3.25 -5.08
N HIS A 62 -3.93 3.65 -3.92
CA HIS A 62 -3.90 5.03 -3.44
C HIS A 62 -3.61 5.08 -1.95
N VAL A 63 -2.75 5.99 -1.52
CA VAL A 63 -2.48 6.27 -0.10
C VAL A 63 -2.76 7.75 0.14
N HIS A 64 -3.66 8.04 1.07
CA HIS A 64 -4.00 9.41 1.41
C HIS A 64 -2.76 10.20 1.84
N GLY A 65 -2.68 11.43 1.43
CA GLY A 65 -1.61 12.35 1.82
C GLY A 65 -0.25 12.05 1.21
N HIS A 66 -0.14 11.10 0.30
CA HIS A 66 1.14 10.67 -0.25
C HIS A 66 1.14 10.71 -1.76
N ARG A 67 2.30 11.03 -2.30
CA ARG A 67 2.57 10.96 -3.73
C ARG A 67 3.91 10.26 -3.90
N TRP A 68 4.10 9.63 -5.05
CA TRP A 68 5.34 8.93 -5.35
C TRP A 68 5.69 9.09 -6.82
N ARG A 69 6.91 8.76 -7.15
CA ARG A 69 7.38 8.76 -8.51
C ARG A 69 7.37 7.33 -9.04
N ASN A 70 6.70 7.12 -10.17
CA ASN A 70 6.66 5.80 -10.79
C ASN A 70 7.94 5.52 -11.58
N VAL A 71 8.03 4.32 -12.19
CA VAL A 71 9.22 3.90 -12.95
C VAL A 71 9.47 4.77 -14.18
N ASP A 72 8.45 5.44 -14.70
CA ASP A 72 8.58 6.35 -15.85
C ASP A 72 8.99 7.75 -15.41
N GLY A 73 9.19 7.99 -14.13
CA GLY A 73 9.55 9.29 -13.59
C GLY A 73 8.37 10.23 -13.37
N ARG A 74 7.14 9.77 -13.58
CA ARG A 74 5.96 10.59 -13.32
C ARG A 74 5.61 10.61 -11.84
N ASP A 75 5.18 11.77 -11.40
CA ASP A 75 4.62 11.94 -10.07
C ASP A 75 3.16 11.51 -10.11
N GLU A 76 2.77 10.64 -9.18
CA GLU A 76 1.40 10.14 -9.11
C GLU A 76 0.98 9.88 -7.66
N ASP A 77 -0.33 9.90 -7.40
CA ASP A 77 -0.90 9.55 -6.11
C ASP A 77 -1.79 8.30 -6.20
N THR A 78 -1.99 7.78 -7.40
CA THR A 78 -2.82 6.60 -7.66
C THR A 78 -2.20 5.81 -8.80
N ARG A 79 -2.07 4.50 -8.59
CA ARG A 79 -1.49 3.61 -9.61
C ARG A 79 -2.50 2.55 -10.00
N THR A 80 -2.84 2.51 -11.29
CA THR A 80 -3.72 1.48 -11.86
C THR A 80 -2.90 0.26 -12.26
N ILE A 81 -3.39 -0.93 -11.88
CA ILE A 81 -2.78 -2.21 -12.27
C ILE A 81 -3.89 -3.17 -12.71
N GLY A 82 -3.60 -3.93 -13.76
CA GLY A 82 -4.48 -4.98 -14.26
C GLY A 82 -4.27 -6.32 -13.56
N PRO A 83 -5.07 -7.34 -13.94
CA PRO A 83 -4.95 -8.67 -13.35
C PRO A 83 -3.52 -9.23 -13.47
N ALA A 84 -3.03 -9.78 -12.37
CA ALA A 84 -1.69 -10.37 -12.23
C ALA A 84 -0.53 -9.38 -12.44
N GLU A 85 -0.82 -8.10 -12.50
CA GLU A 85 0.24 -7.09 -12.54
C GLU A 85 0.66 -6.69 -11.12
N SER A 86 1.90 -6.25 -11.01
CA SER A 86 2.45 -5.79 -9.75
C SER A 86 3.34 -4.59 -9.99
N PHE A 87 3.56 -3.83 -8.93
CA PHE A 87 4.53 -2.73 -8.98
C PHE A 87 5.16 -2.54 -7.61
N ARG A 88 6.29 -1.86 -7.60
CA ARG A 88 7.01 -1.47 -6.38
C ARG A 88 7.23 0.02 -6.41
N ILE A 89 6.90 0.67 -5.29
CA ILE A 89 7.20 2.08 -5.08
C ILE A 89 7.91 2.26 -3.76
N ARG A 90 8.71 3.31 -3.68
CA ARG A 90 9.43 3.69 -2.47
C ARG A 90 9.35 5.19 -2.28
N TRP A 91 9.27 5.62 -1.01
CA TRP A 91 9.47 7.00 -0.66
C TRP A 91 10.09 7.12 0.73
N ARG A 92 10.65 8.28 1.00
CA ARG A 92 11.08 8.61 2.35
C ARG A 92 9.89 9.21 3.08
N GLU A 93 9.48 8.60 4.17
CA GLU A 93 8.31 9.04 4.91
C GLU A 93 8.59 10.33 5.67
N ARG A 94 7.72 11.31 5.53
CA ARG A 94 7.86 12.61 6.16
C ARG A 94 6.60 13.07 6.87
N ASP A 95 5.50 12.37 6.70
CA ASP A 95 4.17 12.84 7.09
C ASP A 95 3.60 11.97 8.21
N PRO A 96 3.76 12.38 9.48
CA PRO A 96 3.20 11.62 10.59
C PRO A 96 1.68 11.70 10.57
N GLY A 97 1.03 10.66 11.05
CA GLY A 97 -0.42 10.61 11.15
C GLY A 97 -0.99 9.23 10.85
N THR A 98 -2.29 9.17 10.81
CA THR A 98 -3.04 7.98 10.44
C THR A 98 -3.69 8.24 9.09
N TRP A 99 -3.29 7.42 8.11
CA TRP A 99 -3.71 7.59 6.72
C TRP A 99 -4.50 6.38 6.26
N LEU A 100 -5.40 6.59 5.30
CA LEU A 100 -6.07 5.49 4.63
C LEU A 100 -5.25 5.09 3.40
N TYR A 101 -5.15 3.80 3.16
CA TYR A 101 -4.71 3.27 1.86
C TYR A 101 -5.83 2.40 1.32
N HIS A 102 -6.05 2.41 0.02
CA HIS A 102 -7.18 1.68 -0.56
C HIS A 102 -7.08 1.56 -2.06
N CYS A 103 -7.91 0.68 -2.61
CA CYS A 103 -8.20 0.68 -4.02
C CYS A 103 -9.15 1.85 -4.31
N HIS A 104 -8.81 2.69 -5.27
CA HIS A 104 -9.62 3.86 -5.59
C HIS A 104 -10.77 3.55 -6.57
N VAL A 105 -10.95 2.30 -6.95
CA VAL A 105 -12.19 1.87 -7.59
C VAL A 105 -13.25 1.86 -6.49
N GLU A 106 -14.19 2.79 -6.55
CA GLU A 106 -15.11 3.04 -5.44
C GLU A 106 -15.88 1.81 -4.98
N THR A 107 -16.38 1.01 -5.91
CA THR A 107 -17.10 -0.22 -5.56
C THR A 107 -16.18 -1.21 -4.84
N HIS A 108 -14.92 -1.30 -5.21
CA HIS A 108 -13.97 -2.17 -4.53
C HIS A 108 -13.70 -1.67 -3.11
N MET A 109 -13.51 -0.37 -2.94
CA MET A 109 -13.31 0.23 -1.63
C MET A 109 -14.52 -0.03 -0.72
N GLU A 110 -15.73 0.17 -1.23
CA GLU A 110 -16.97 -0.06 -0.49
C GLU A 110 -17.18 -1.53 -0.12
N GLN A 111 -16.59 -2.45 -0.88
CA GLN A 111 -16.65 -3.88 -0.63
C GLN A 111 -15.51 -4.40 0.26
N GLY A 112 -14.71 -3.50 0.80
CA GLY A 112 -13.74 -3.84 1.83
C GLY A 112 -12.27 -3.57 1.54
N MET A 113 -11.94 -3.05 0.37
CA MET A 113 -10.56 -2.86 -0.08
C MET A 113 -9.98 -1.53 0.44
N ILE A 114 -9.91 -1.40 1.75
CA ILE A 114 -9.45 -0.19 2.45
C ILE A 114 -8.79 -0.57 3.77
N GLY A 115 -7.71 0.11 4.11
CA GLY A 115 -6.96 -0.13 5.32
C GLY A 115 -6.29 1.12 5.89
N ILE A 116 -5.55 0.93 6.97
CA ILE A 116 -4.89 2.00 7.71
C ILE A 116 -3.37 1.90 7.59
N TYR A 117 -2.75 3.04 7.38
CA TYR A 117 -1.31 3.22 7.39
C TYR A 117 -0.97 4.27 8.44
N ARG A 118 -0.21 3.89 9.46
CA ARG A 118 0.18 4.78 10.56
C ARG A 118 1.63 5.17 10.46
N VAL A 119 1.89 6.45 10.59
CA VAL A 119 3.25 6.99 10.59
C VAL A 119 3.49 7.68 11.93
N ALA A 120 4.45 7.17 12.69
CA ALA A 120 4.88 7.75 13.96
C ALA A 120 6.00 8.75 13.74
N ARG A 121 6.12 9.69 14.67
CA ARG A 121 7.22 10.66 14.67
C ARG A 121 8.55 10.01 15.07
#